data_46ca17c03942c6f9dbde0afad82b1626
#
_entry.id   46ca17c03942c6f9dbde0afad82b1626
#
_cell.length_a   1.000
_cell.length_b   1.000
_cell.length_c   1.000
_cell.angle_alpha   90.00
_cell.angle_beta   90.00
_cell.angle_gamma   90.00
#
_symmetry.space_group_name_H-M   'P 1'
#
loop_
_entity.id
_entity.type
_entity.pdbx_description
1 polymer ?
#
loop_
_entity_poly.entity_id
_entity_poly.type
_entity_poly.pdbx_seq_one_letter_code
_entity_poly.pdbx_strand_id
1 'polypeptide(L)'
;TFPNAGRFWQMIERHKCTIFYTAPTAIRSLIKAAESDEAVHPARSDLSSLRILGSVGEPINPEAWMWYHKNVGGERCPIVDTFWQTETGGHVITPLPGATPLVPGSCTLPLPGITAAIVDEMGNDVPNGSGGILVIKKPWPSMIRTIWNDPERFKKSYFPEELKGYYLAGDGAVRSADRGYFRITGRIDDVLNVSGHRMGTMEIESALVAKTDLVAEAAVVGRPDDVTGEAICAFVVLKRSRPTGEEAKQIANELRNWVAKEIG
;
A
#
# COMPACT_ATOMS: atom_id res chain seq x y z
N THR A 1 8.87 5.03 18.28
CA THR A 1 8.01 4.84 19.48
C THR A 1 8.79 5.07 20.76
N PHE A 2 8.21 5.80 21.71
CA PHE A 2 8.84 6.02 23.01
C PHE A 2 8.33 4.95 24.01
N PRO A 3 9.15 4.31 24.85
CA PRO A 3 10.61 4.49 24.95
C PRO A 3 11.40 3.72 23.86
N ASN A 4 10.83 2.66 23.28
CA ASN A 4 11.45 1.85 22.22
C ASN A 4 10.38 1.16 21.35
N ALA A 5 10.79 0.46 20.30
CA ALA A 5 9.90 -0.23 19.36
C ALA A 5 9.13 -1.41 19.99
N GLY A 6 9.62 -2.03 21.05
CA GLY A 6 8.94 -3.13 21.75
C GLY A 6 7.69 -2.71 22.53
N ARG A 7 7.43 -1.38 22.65
CA ARG A 7 6.24 -0.87 23.35
C ARG A 7 4.92 -1.43 22.82
N PHE A 8 4.79 -1.62 21.51
CA PHE A 8 3.54 -2.17 20.94
C PHE A 8 3.27 -3.58 21.47
N TRP A 9 4.30 -4.40 21.51
CA TRP A 9 4.20 -5.79 21.99
C TRP A 9 3.88 -5.86 23.46
N GLN A 10 4.56 -5.03 24.28
CA GLN A 10 4.31 -4.90 25.71
C GLN A 10 2.89 -4.43 26.01
N MET A 11 2.34 -3.50 25.21
CA MET A 11 0.95 -3.07 25.35
C MET A 11 -0.03 -4.17 25.03
N ILE A 12 0.19 -4.91 23.93
CA ILE A 12 -0.66 -6.05 23.55
C ILE A 12 -0.66 -7.11 24.65
N GLU A 13 0.51 -7.48 25.14
CA GLU A 13 0.67 -8.45 26.21
C GLU A 13 -0.01 -8.00 27.51
N ARG A 14 0.27 -6.77 27.94
CA ARG A 14 -0.26 -6.19 29.19
C ARG A 14 -1.78 -6.06 29.19
N HIS A 15 -2.35 -5.56 28.08
CA HIS A 15 -3.78 -5.26 27.98
C HIS A 15 -4.58 -6.38 27.30
N LYS A 16 -3.91 -7.47 26.91
CA LYS A 16 -4.53 -8.60 26.20
C LYS A 16 -5.33 -8.14 25.00
N CYS A 17 -4.73 -7.25 24.19
CA CYS A 17 -5.37 -6.74 22.99
C CYS A 17 -5.67 -7.89 22.02
N THR A 18 -6.85 -7.87 21.44
CA THR A 18 -7.31 -8.93 20.51
C THR A 18 -7.16 -8.54 19.05
N ILE A 19 -7.01 -7.24 18.77
CA ILE A 19 -6.86 -6.68 17.42
C ILE A 19 -5.68 -5.71 17.43
N PHE A 20 -4.80 -5.84 16.44
CA PHE A 20 -3.74 -4.88 16.18
C PHE A 20 -3.87 -4.34 14.76
N TYR A 21 -4.19 -3.06 14.64
CA TYR A 21 -4.48 -2.35 13.39
C TYR A 21 -3.55 -1.15 13.25
N THR A 22 -2.70 -1.15 12.21
CA THR A 22 -1.64 -0.15 12.06
C THR A 22 -1.28 0.08 10.59
N ALA A 23 -0.39 1.04 10.34
CA ALA A 23 0.06 1.37 8.99
C ALA A 23 1.27 0.51 8.55
N PRO A 24 1.41 0.19 7.26
CA PRO A 24 2.57 -0.50 6.70
C PRO A 24 3.91 0.16 7.03
N THR A 25 3.99 1.49 7.00
CA THR A 25 5.19 2.23 7.43
C THR A 25 5.58 1.92 8.88
N ALA A 26 4.61 1.80 9.79
CA ALA A 26 4.88 1.40 11.17
C ALA A 26 5.42 -0.04 11.23
N ILE A 27 4.84 -0.96 10.44
CA ILE A 27 5.30 -2.35 10.37
C ILE A 27 6.74 -2.40 9.85
N ARG A 28 7.08 -1.71 8.75
CA ARG A 28 8.45 -1.65 8.21
C ARG A 28 9.45 -1.10 9.25
N SER A 29 9.06 -0.06 9.98
CA SER A 29 9.89 0.48 11.07
C SER A 29 10.11 -0.53 12.21
N LEU A 30 9.10 -1.34 12.53
CA LEU A 30 9.18 -2.39 13.54
C LEU A 30 10.03 -3.58 13.07
N ILE A 31 9.97 -3.94 11.78
CA ILE A 31 10.86 -4.94 11.17
C ILE A 31 12.32 -4.51 11.36
N LYS A 32 12.64 -3.28 10.91
CA LYS A 32 13.99 -2.73 11.01
C LYS A 32 14.50 -2.68 12.47
N ALA A 33 13.64 -2.30 13.40
CA ALA A 33 13.99 -2.27 14.82
C ALA A 33 14.28 -3.68 15.36
N ALA A 34 13.45 -4.68 15.01
CA ALA A 34 13.61 -6.06 15.43
C ALA A 34 14.87 -6.72 14.83
N GLU A 35 15.27 -6.35 13.61
CA GLU A 35 16.53 -6.79 12.99
C GLU A 35 17.76 -6.21 13.68
N SER A 36 17.65 -5.00 14.24
CA SER A 36 18.75 -4.29 14.90
C SER A 36 18.86 -4.60 16.39
N ASP A 37 17.77 -4.94 17.05
CA ASP A 37 17.70 -5.19 18.48
C ASP A 37 16.69 -6.30 18.79
N GLU A 38 17.20 -7.47 19.13
CA GLU A 38 16.39 -8.62 19.49
C GLU A 38 15.47 -8.37 20.70
N ALA A 39 15.82 -7.46 21.60
CA ALA A 39 15.02 -7.15 22.78
C ALA A 39 13.65 -6.54 22.44
N VAL A 40 13.52 -5.93 21.25
CA VAL A 40 12.26 -5.35 20.77
C VAL A 40 11.53 -6.24 19.76
N HIS A 41 12.02 -7.45 19.50
CA HIS A 41 11.37 -8.40 18.62
C HIS A 41 10.02 -8.87 19.20
N PRO A 42 8.94 -9.02 18.39
CA PRO A 42 7.62 -9.44 18.88
C PRO A 42 7.63 -10.77 19.64
N ALA A 43 8.54 -11.68 19.31
CA ALA A 43 8.69 -12.96 20.02
C ALA A 43 9.10 -12.83 21.50
N ARG A 44 9.46 -11.64 21.97
CA ARG A 44 9.79 -11.36 23.38
C ARG A 44 8.57 -11.04 24.24
N SER A 45 7.38 -11.00 23.66
CA SER A 45 6.11 -10.72 24.34
C SER A 45 5.06 -11.78 24.04
N ASP A 46 4.13 -11.99 24.97
CA ASP A 46 2.99 -12.86 24.77
C ASP A 46 1.92 -12.17 23.90
N LEU A 47 1.88 -12.50 22.61
CA LEU A 47 0.90 -11.99 21.65
C LEU A 47 -0.28 -12.96 21.43
N SER A 48 -0.44 -13.97 22.27
CA SER A 48 -1.45 -15.02 22.12
C SER A 48 -2.91 -14.51 22.18
N SER A 49 -3.11 -13.34 22.79
CA SER A 49 -4.42 -12.67 22.82
C SER A 49 -4.87 -12.12 21.45
N LEU A 50 -3.94 -11.85 20.53
CA LEU A 50 -4.28 -11.37 19.20
C LEU A 50 -5.11 -12.39 18.43
N ARG A 51 -6.15 -11.91 17.78
CA ARG A 51 -7.06 -12.68 16.92
C ARG A 51 -7.05 -12.17 15.49
N ILE A 52 -6.87 -10.87 15.29
CA ILE A 52 -6.90 -10.20 14.00
C ILE A 52 -5.76 -9.18 13.95
N LEU A 53 -5.09 -9.12 12.83
CA LEU A 53 -4.20 -8.03 12.44
C LEU A 53 -4.86 -7.20 11.35
N GLY A 54 -4.48 -5.94 11.24
CA GLY A 54 -4.99 -5.10 10.17
C GLY A 54 -3.96 -4.11 9.65
N SER A 55 -4.15 -3.69 8.41
CA SER A 55 -3.31 -2.75 7.69
C SER A 55 -4.14 -1.62 7.10
N VAL A 56 -3.64 -0.38 7.21
CA VAL A 56 -4.36 0.83 6.80
C VAL A 56 -3.42 1.96 6.39
N GLY A 57 -3.93 2.85 5.54
CA GLY A 57 -3.36 4.15 5.21
C GLY A 57 -2.48 4.16 3.96
N GLU A 58 -1.88 3.04 3.62
CA GLU A 58 -1.12 2.82 2.39
C GLU A 58 -1.15 1.34 1.99
N PRO A 59 -0.87 0.98 0.74
CA PRO A 59 -0.73 -0.42 0.35
C PRO A 59 0.42 -1.09 1.11
N ILE A 60 0.18 -2.31 1.61
CA ILE A 60 1.22 -3.09 2.27
C ILE A 60 1.92 -3.99 1.24
N ASN A 61 3.25 -3.95 1.20
CA ASN A 61 4.01 -4.86 0.34
C ASN A 61 3.99 -6.30 0.89
N PRO A 62 4.07 -7.32 0.02
CA PRO A 62 3.96 -8.73 0.41
C PRO A 62 4.95 -9.16 1.50
N GLU A 63 6.19 -8.65 1.46
CA GLU A 63 7.24 -9.01 2.44
C GLU A 63 6.88 -8.54 3.85
N ALA A 64 6.44 -7.28 3.99
CA ALA A 64 6.00 -6.74 5.27
C ALA A 64 4.73 -7.45 5.75
N TRP A 65 3.80 -7.79 4.84
CA TRP A 65 2.61 -8.58 5.14
C TRP A 65 2.99 -9.96 5.71
N MET A 66 3.91 -10.68 5.06
CA MET A 66 4.36 -12.00 5.49
C MET A 66 5.08 -11.95 6.83
N TRP A 67 5.95 -10.95 7.04
CA TRP A 67 6.61 -10.74 8.33
C TRP A 67 5.59 -10.49 9.45
N TYR A 68 4.62 -9.63 9.17
CA TYR A 68 3.55 -9.27 10.10
C TYR A 68 2.70 -10.49 10.47
N HIS A 69 2.31 -11.28 9.46
CA HIS A 69 1.57 -12.52 9.65
C HIS A 69 2.33 -13.53 10.51
N LYS A 70 3.61 -13.73 10.21
CA LYS A 70 4.45 -14.73 10.90
C LYS A 70 4.83 -14.28 12.30
N ASN A 71 5.45 -13.11 12.43
CA ASN A 71 6.12 -12.72 13.68
C ASN A 71 5.16 -12.07 14.69
N VAL A 72 4.11 -11.42 14.25
CA VAL A 72 3.11 -10.80 15.13
C VAL A 72 1.85 -11.66 15.22
N GLY A 73 1.37 -12.17 14.10
CA GLY A 73 0.17 -13.00 14.02
C GLY A 73 0.37 -14.46 14.41
N GLY A 74 1.63 -14.93 14.50
CA GLY A 74 1.94 -16.33 14.81
C GLY A 74 1.34 -17.30 13.80
N GLU A 75 1.24 -16.91 12.53
CA GLU A 75 0.64 -17.65 11.41
C GLU A 75 -0.83 -18.04 11.60
N ARG A 76 -1.48 -17.61 12.69
CA ARG A 76 -2.88 -17.90 13.04
C ARG A 76 -3.82 -16.72 12.85
N CYS A 77 -3.32 -15.48 12.99
CA CYS A 77 -4.14 -14.28 12.86
C CYS A 77 -4.29 -13.89 11.39
N PRO A 78 -5.51 -13.74 10.87
CA PRO A 78 -5.72 -13.16 9.55
C PRO A 78 -5.27 -11.70 9.54
N ILE A 79 -4.73 -11.25 8.41
CA ILE A 79 -4.46 -9.83 8.16
C ILE A 79 -5.60 -9.26 7.33
N VAL A 80 -6.28 -8.27 7.87
CA VAL A 80 -7.34 -7.50 7.22
C VAL A 80 -6.69 -6.26 6.61
N ASP A 81 -6.33 -6.33 5.33
CA ASP A 81 -5.81 -5.20 4.57
C ASP A 81 -6.98 -4.35 4.11
N THR A 82 -7.05 -3.09 4.54
CA THR A 82 -8.23 -2.25 4.37
C THR A 82 -7.96 -1.11 3.41
N PHE A 83 -8.85 -0.93 2.45
CA PHE A 83 -8.91 0.27 1.64
C PHE A 83 -10.13 1.12 2.04
N TRP A 84 -9.87 2.34 2.43
CA TRP A 84 -10.85 3.38 2.71
C TRP A 84 -10.20 4.75 2.72
N GLN A 85 -11.02 5.77 2.71
CA GLN A 85 -10.61 7.18 2.75
C GLN A 85 -11.50 7.91 3.76
N THR A 86 -11.08 9.09 4.22
CA THR A 86 -11.94 9.98 5.01
C THR A 86 -13.28 10.20 4.32
N GLU A 87 -13.26 10.36 3.02
CA GLU A 87 -14.41 10.60 2.14
C GLU A 87 -15.32 9.39 1.99
N THR A 88 -14.83 8.18 2.18
CA THR A 88 -15.66 6.98 2.13
C THR A 88 -16.41 6.73 3.45
N GLY A 89 -15.96 7.37 4.54
CA GLY A 89 -16.58 7.28 5.87
C GLY A 89 -16.44 5.92 6.55
N GLY A 90 -15.72 4.99 5.93
CA GLY A 90 -15.45 3.64 6.42
C GLY A 90 -14.83 2.77 5.35
N HIS A 91 -14.55 1.52 5.69
CA HIS A 91 -13.94 0.55 4.77
C HIS A 91 -14.85 0.29 3.57
N VAL A 92 -14.27 0.23 2.38
CA VAL A 92 -15.00 -0.04 1.14
C VAL A 92 -14.49 -1.29 0.41
N ILE A 93 -13.18 -1.57 0.50
CA ILE A 93 -12.60 -2.81 -0.05
C ILE A 93 -11.72 -3.43 1.05
N THR A 94 -12.03 -4.66 1.46
CA THR A 94 -11.31 -5.34 2.53
C THR A 94 -11.73 -6.82 2.61
N PRO A 95 -10.84 -7.75 2.99
CA PRO A 95 -11.25 -9.13 3.23
C PRO A 95 -12.16 -9.24 4.47
N LEU A 96 -13.08 -10.19 4.43
CA LEU A 96 -13.84 -10.61 5.59
C LEU A 96 -13.12 -11.79 6.26
N PRO A 97 -12.63 -11.65 7.51
CA PRO A 97 -11.93 -12.72 8.22
C PRO A 97 -12.77 -14.01 8.27
N GLY A 98 -12.15 -15.14 7.91
CA GLY A 98 -12.80 -16.43 7.88
C GLY A 98 -13.68 -16.72 6.64
N ALA A 99 -13.96 -15.71 5.81
CA ALA A 99 -14.78 -15.87 4.60
C ALA A 99 -13.99 -15.59 3.30
N THR A 100 -13.05 -14.63 3.32
CA THR A 100 -12.27 -14.28 2.15
C THR A 100 -10.86 -14.85 2.26
N PRO A 101 -10.40 -15.66 1.29
CA PRO A 101 -8.99 -16.07 1.22
C PRO A 101 -8.09 -14.85 1.10
N LEU A 102 -7.10 -14.77 1.98
CA LEU A 102 -6.18 -13.63 2.04
C LEU A 102 -5.07 -13.75 0.99
N VAL A 103 -4.68 -12.62 0.44
CA VAL A 103 -3.56 -12.50 -0.51
C VAL A 103 -2.66 -11.35 -0.06
N PRO A 104 -1.37 -11.61 0.19
CA PRO A 104 -0.44 -10.56 0.59
C PRO A 104 -0.43 -9.38 -0.38
N GLY A 105 -0.60 -8.16 0.15
CA GLY A 105 -0.65 -6.92 -0.63
C GLY A 105 -1.97 -6.65 -1.36
N SER A 106 -3.04 -7.40 -1.06
CA SER A 106 -4.37 -7.21 -1.67
C SER A 106 -5.43 -6.89 -0.62
N CYS A 107 -6.18 -5.82 -0.84
CA CYS A 107 -7.40 -5.52 -0.08
C CYS A 107 -8.61 -6.36 -0.50
N THR A 108 -8.46 -7.24 -1.46
CA THR A 108 -9.37 -8.30 -1.93
C THR A 108 -10.67 -7.81 -2.55
N LEU A 109 -11.79 -7.87 -1.85
CA LEU A 109 -13.13 -7.65 -2.41
C LEU A 109 -13.81 -6.42 -1.82
N PRO A 110 -14.65 -5.72 -2.60
CA PRO A 110 -15.54 -4.72 -2.05
C PRO A 110 -16.47 -5.31 -1.00
N LEU A 111 -16.75 -4.53 0.04
CA LEU A 111 -17.77 -4.88 1.03
C LEU A 111 -19.15 -4.98 0.39
N PRO A 112 -20.07 -5.78 0.95
CA PRO A 112 -21.45 -5.85 0.48
C PRO A 112 -22.09 -4.45 0.39
N GLY A 113 -22.68 -4.15 -0.78
CA GLY A 113 -23.25 -2.84 -1.07
C GLY A 113 -22.30 -1.84 -1.75
N ILE A 114 -21.00 -2.11 -1.81
CA ILE A 114 -20.02 -1.30 -2.52
C ILE A 114 -19.84 -1.82 -3.96
N THR A 115 -20.04 -0.96 -4.96
CA THR A 115 -19.83 -1.30 -6.37
C THR A 115 -18.53 -0.66 -6.86
N ALA A 116 -17.39 -1.20 -6.42
CA ALA A 116 -16.08 -0.75 -6.90
C ALA A 116 -15.78 -1.30 -8.29
N ALA A 117 -15.10 -0.51 -9.11
CA ALA A 117 -14.62 -0.89 -10.43
C ALA A 117 -13.26 -0.26 -10.72
N ILE A 118 -12.56 -0.82 -11.70
CA ILE A 118 -11.36 -0.22 -12.29
C ILE A 118 -11.73 0.17 -13.71
N VAL A 119 -11.49 1.43 -14.05
CA VAL A 119 -11.90 2.02 -15.32
C VAL A 119 -10.74 2.72 -16.03
N ASP A 120 -10.91 2.92 -17.34
CA ASP A 120 -10.03 3.79 -18.13
C ASP A 120 -10.34 5.28 -17.88
N GLU A 121 -9.65 6.17 -18.58
CA GLU A 121 -9.83 7.63 -18.49
C GLU A 121 -11.21 8.12 -18.97
N MET A 122 -11.96 7.29 -19.67
CA MET A 122 -13.34 7.56 -20.14
C MET A 122 -14.40 6.89 -19.27
N GLY A 123 -14.02 6.28 -18.15
CA GLY A 123 -14.92 5.59 -17.24
C GLY A 123 -15.47 4.25 -17.76
N ASN A 124 -14.79 3.60 -18.72
CA ASN A 124 -15.15 2.26 -19.17
C ASN A 124 -14.40 1.21 -18.34
N ASP A 125 -15.06 0.11 -18.01
CA ASP A 125 -14.44 -0.98 -17.28
C ASP A 125 -13.24 -1.56 -18.03
N VAL A 126 -12.14 -1.77 -17.31
CA VAL A 126 -10.99 -2.51 -17.85
C VAL A 126 -11.08 -4.00 -17.45
N PRO A 127 -10.52 -4.92 -18.25
CA PRO A 127 -10.54 -6.34 -17.94
C PRO A 127 -9.68 -6.65 -16.68
N ASN A 128 -9.97 -7.78 -16.04
CA ASN A 128 -9.14 -8.29 -14.95
C ASN A 128 -7.70 -8.51 -15.47
N GLY A 129 -6.72 -8.21 -14.64
CA GLY A 129 -5.29 -8.21 -14.99
C GLY A 129 -4.79 -6.86 -15.49
N SER A 130 -5.68 -5.94 -15.86
CA SER A 130 -5.31 -4.59 -16.28
C SER A 130 -5.41 -3.58 -15.15
N GLY A 131 -4.49 -2.62 -15.14
CA GLY A 131 -4.52 -1.47 -14.25
C GLY A 131 -5.43 -0.35 -14.77
N GLY A 132 -5.88 0.50 -13.86
CA GLY A 132 -6.69 1.66 -14.20
C GLY A 132 -7.05 2.49 -12.97
N ILE A 133 -8.03 3.35 -13.14
CA ILE A 133 -8.52 4.28 -12.12
C ILE A 133 -9.56 3.57 -11.25
N LEU A 134 -9.36 3.61 -9.93
CA LEU A 134 -10.33 3.07 -8.98
C LEU A 134 -11.52 4.02 -8.82
N VAL A 135 -12.72 3.50 -9.08
CA VAL A 135 -13.98 4.24 -8.88
C VAL A 135 -14.99 3.42 -8.09
N ILE A 136 -15.94 4.10 -7.45
CA ILE A 136 -17.14 3.47 -6.87
C ILE A 136 -18.35 3.96 -7.67
N LYS A 137 -19.07 3.03 -8.32
CA LYS A 137 -20.11 3.36 -9.31
C LYS A 137 -21.45 3.75 -8.70
N LYS A 138 -21.70 3.39 -7.45
CA LYS A 138 -22.98 3.66 -6.78
C LYS A 138 -22.74 4.30 -5.43
N PRO A 139 -23.60 5.24 -5.02
CA PRO A 139 -23.54 5.81 -3.68
C PRO A 139 -23.73 4.73 -2.61
N TRP A 140 -23.13 4.97 -1.44
CA TRP A 140 -23.25 4.13 -0.25
C TRP A 140 -23.53 4.99 0.99
N PRO A 141 -24.02 4.40 2.10
CA PRO A 141 -24.52 5.18 3.23
C PRO A 141 -23.53 6.13 3.89
N SER A 142 -22.24 5.77 3.95
CA SER A 142 -21.18 6.56 4.59
C SER A 142 -20.40 7.48 3.65
N MET A 143 -20.81 7.60 2.38
CA MET A 143 -20.17 8.46 1.38
C MET A 143 -20.18 9.93 1.83
N ILE A 144 -19.08 10.65 1.57
CA ILE A 144 -19.01 12.11 1.71
C ILE A 144 -20.18 12.78 0.99
N ARG A 145 -20.78 13.80 1.63
CA ARG A 145 -21.94 14.51 1.07
C ARG A 145 -21.58 15.82 0.38
N THR A 146 -20.55 16.49 0.87
CA THR A 146 -20.08 17.77 0.33
C THR A 146 -18.75 18.17 0.94
N ILE A 147 -18.14 19.22 0.40
CA ILE A 147 -17.06 19.99 1.02
C ILE A 147 -17.70 21.25 1.62
N TRP A 148 -17.33 21.60 2.85
CA TRP A 148 -17.86 22.77 3.52
C TRP A 148 -17.65 24.04 2.70
N ASN A 149 -18.70 24.78 2.42
CA ASN A 149 -18.74 26.00 1.59
C ASN A 149 -18.17 25.88 0.18
N ASP A 150 -17.96 24.66 -0.34
CA ASP A 150 -17.40 24.46 -1.69
C ASP A 150 -18.05 23.26 -2.40
N PRO A 151 -19.35 23.31 -2.73
CA PRO A 151 -20.04 22.22 -3.41
C PRO A 151 -19.56 21.99 -4.85
N GLU A 152 -19.05 23.01 -5.51
CA GLU A 152 -18.54 22.88 -6.88
C GLU A 152 -17.23 22.10 -6.91
N ARG A 153 -16.31 22.36 -5.97
CA ARG A 153 -15.11 21.57 -5.79
C ARG A 153 -15.45 20.12 -5.43
N PHE A 154 -16.45 19.89 -4.59
CA PHE A 154 -16.92 18.55 -4.26
C PHE A 154 -17.29 17.76 -5.52
N LYS A 155 -18.14 18.33 -6.39
CA LYS A 155 -18.54 17.68 -7.64
C LYS A 155 -17.33 17.43 -8.55
N LYS A 156 -16.54 18.47 -8.80
CA LYS A 156 -15.38 18.40 -9.71
C LYS A 156 -14.32 17.40 -9.25
N SER A 157 -14.03 17.35 -7.95
CA SER A 157 -12.96 16.50 -7.42
C SER A 157 -13.36 15.04 -7.27
N TYR A 158 -14.62 14.77 -6.91
CA TYR A 158 -15.05 13.41 -6.57
C TYR A 158 -16.01 12.78 -7.56
N PHE A 159 -16.60 13.55 -8.48
CA PHE A 159 -17.57 13.06 -9.47
C PHE A 159 -17.33 13.70 -10.84
N PRO A 160 -16.13 13.57 -11.41
CA PRO A 160 -15.80 14.18 -12.70
C PRO A 160 -16.66 13.56 -13.80
N GLU A 161 -17.13 14.40 -14.74
CA GLU A 161 -18.01 14.00 -15.85
C GLU A 161 -17.32 13.00 -16.79
N GLU A 162 -16.01 13.13 -16.97
CA GLU A 162 -15.16 12.26 -17.79
C GLU A 162 -15.24 10.80 -17.31
N LEU A 163 -15.40 10.61 -16.00
CA LEU A 163 -15.58 9.29 -15.39
C LEU A 163 -17.08 8.95 -15.16
N LYS A 164 -17.97 9.52 -15.96
CA LYS A 164 -19.43 9.23 -15.93
C LYS A 164 -20.09 9.58 -14.57
N GLY A 165 -19.49 10.50 -13.83
CA GLY A 165 -19.96 10.88 -12.49
C GLY A 165 -19.82 9.77 -11.44
N TYR A 166 -18.95 8.79 -11.64
CA TYR A 166 -18.57 7.83 -10.60
C TYR A 166 -17.72 8.50 -9.53
N TYR A 167 -17.80 8.00 -8.30
CA TYR A 167 -16.92 8.47 -7.25
C TYR A 167 -15.47 8.13 -7.58
N LEU A 168 -14.64 9.16 -7.71
CA LEU A 168 -13.21 9.04 -7.98
C LEU A 168 -12.44 8.94 -6.65
N ALA A 169 -11.84 7.77 -6.40
CA ALA A 169 -11.00 7.58 -5.22
C ALA A 169 -9.65 8.33 -5.30
N GLY A 170 -9.21 8.65 -6.52
CA GLY A 170 -7.89 9.26 -6.73
C GLY A 170 -6.73 8.26 -6.60
N ASP A 171 -7.05 6.98 -6.61
CA ASP A 171 -6.11 5.87 -6.54
C ASP A 171 -6.16 5.03 -7.81
N GLY A 172 -5.00 4.51 -8.21
CA GLY A 172 -4.87 3.46 -9.20
C GLY A 172 -5.06 2.10 -8.54
N ALA A 173 -5.55 1.14 -9.31
CA ALA A 173 -5.70 -0.23 -8.84
C ALA A 173 -5.64 -1.24 -9.97
N VAL A 174 -5.43 -2.51 -9.63
CA VAL A 174 -5.49 -3.67 -10.50
C VAL A 174 -6.42 -4.69 -9.88
N ARG A 175 -7.26 -5.36 -10.68
CA ARG A 175 -7.94 -6.59 -10.26
C ARG A 175 -7.16 -7.79 -10.75
N SER A 176 -6.88 -8.75 -9.88
CA SER A 176 -6.21 -9.99 -10.28
C SER A 176 -7.01 -10.73 -11.36
N ALA A 177 -6.30 -11.34 -12.31
CA ALA A 177 -6.93 -12.04 -13.43
C ALA A 177 -7.69 -13.30 -12.97
N ASP A 178 -7.21 -13.98 -11.93
CA ASP A 178 -7.74 -15.24 -11.42
C ASP A 178 -8.96 -15.08 -10.50
N ARG A 179 -8.91 -14.15 -9.56
CA ARG A 179 -9.93 -13.99 -8.50
C ARG A 179 -10.69 -12.67 -8.55
N GLY A 180 -10.23 -11.72 -9.36
CA GLY A 180 -10.80 -10.37 -9.40
C GLY A 180 -10.55 -9.58 -8.11
N TYR A 181 -9.52 -9.93 -7.34
CA TYR A 181 -9.16 -9.24 -6.11
C TYR A 181 -8.47 -7.92 -6.39
N PHE A 182 -8.85 -6.89 -5.66
CA PHE A 182 -8.30 -5.53 -5.80
C PHE A 182 -6.96 -5.41 -5.09
N ARG A 183 -5.99 -4.85 -5.79
CA ARG A 183 -4.74 -4.33 -5.25
C ARG A 183 -4.63 -2.87 -5.62
N ILE A 184 -4.43 -2.02 -4.63
CA ILE A 184 -4.18 -0.60 -4.83
C ILE A 184 -2.72 -0.42 -5.25
N THR A 185 -2.50 0.38 -6.29
CA THR A 185 -1.17 0.62 -6.87
C THR A 185 -0.57 1.97 -6.48
N GLY A 186 -1.33 2.80 -5.78
CA GLY A 186 -0.94 4.13 -5.32
C GLY A 186 -1.88 5.20 -5.85
N ARG A 187 -1.51 6.47 -5.64
CA ARG A 187 -2.26 7.63 -6.12
C ARG A 187 -2.14 7.75 -7.64
N ILE A 188 -3.21 8.16 -8.32
CA ILE A 188 -3.17 8.42 -9.78
C ILE A 188 -2.34 9.66 -10.14
N ASP A 189 -2.19 10.60 -9.21
CA ASP A 189 -1.33 11.78 -9.31
C ASP A 189 0.17 11.45 -9.08
N ASP A 190 0.48 10.29 -8.49
CA ASP A 190 1.84 9.78 -8.30
C ASP A 190 2.27 8.80 -9.42
N VAL A 191 1.49 8.71 -10.50
CA VAL A 191 1.85 7.90 -11.67
C VAL A 191 2.84 8.64 -12.54
N LEU A 192 4.00 8.05 -12.74
CA LEU A 192 5.05 8.56 -13.62
C LEU A 192 4.76 8.17 -15.07
N ASN A 193 5.01 9.10 -15.98
CA ASN A 193 4.95 8.83 -17.42
C ASN A 193 6.34 8.89 -18.04
N VAL A 194 7.03 7.75 -18.04
CA VAL A 194 8.39 7.62 -18.56
C VAL A 194 8.34 7.04 -19.97
N SER A 195 8.69 7.82 -20.97
CA SER A 195 8.68 7.41 -22.40
C SER A 195 7.33 6.81 -22.85
N GLY A 196 6.20 7.33 -22.33
CA GLY A 196 4.87 6.82 -22.64
C GLY A 196 4.41 5.60 -21.81
N HIS A 197 5.28 5.08 -20.94
CA HIS A 197 4.92 4.03 -19.98
C HIS A 197 4.48 4.65 -18.66
N ARG A 198 3.25 4.32 -18.25
CA ARG A 198 2.70 4.76 -16.96
C ARG A 198 3.08 3.76 -15.88
N MET A 199 3.84 4.22 -14.88
CA MET A 199 4.30 3.41 -13.75
C MET A 199 3.94 4.09 -12.44
N GLY A 200 3.37 3.34 -11.49
CA GLY A 200 3.12 3.82 -10.14
C GLY A 200 4.43 3.93 -9.35
N THR A 201 4.62 5.04 -8.63
CA THR A 201 5.78 5.20 -7.74
C THR A 201 5.86 4.07 -6.72
N MET A 202 4.72 3.65 -6.16
CA MET A 202 4.60 2.55 -5.18
C MET A 202 5.08 1.20 -5.74
N GLU A 203 4.91 0.95 -7.03
CA GLU A 203 5.36 -0.29 -7.66
C GLU A 203 6.89 -0.36 -7.68
N ILE A 204 7.53 0.75 -8.02
CA ILE A 204 8.99 0.87 -8.02
C ILE A 204 9.54 0.83 -6.58
N GLU A 205 8.90 1.50 -5.64
CA GLU A 205 9.25 1.46 -4.21
C GLU A 205 9.18 0.03 -3.66
N SER A 206 8.11 -0.70 -3.99
CA SER A 206 7.93 -2.10 -3.58
C SER A 206 9.02 -3.00 -4.16
N ALA A 207 9.36 -2.83 -5.43
CA ALA A 207 10.45 -3.59 -6.07
C ALA A 207 11.80 -3.29 -5.41
N LEU A 208 12.09 -2.03 -5.07
CA LEU A 208 13.31 -1.65 -4.36
C LEU A 208 13.39 -2.28 -2.97
N VAL A 209 12.31 -2.24 -2.19
CA VAL A 209 12.24 -2.80 -0.82
C VAL A 209 12.28 -4.33 -0.85
N ALA A 210 11.81 -4.98 -1.92
CA ALA A 210 11.92 -6.43 -2.10
C ALA A 210 13.37 -6.94 -2.18
N LYS A 211 14.35 -6.04 -2.45
CA LYS A 211 15.77 -6.35 -2.29
C LYS A 211 16.19 -6.25 -0.82
N THR A 212 15.70 -7.19 -0.04
CA THR A 212 15.73 -7.19 1.43
C THR A 212 17.12 -7.26 2.06
N ASP A 213 18.11 -7.74 1.31
CA ASP A 213 19.53 -7.79 1.72
C ASP A 213 20.20 -6.41 1.70
N LEU A 214 19.65 -5.45 0.97
CA LEU A 214 20.28 -4.16 0.73
C LEU A 214 19.42 -2.96 1.13
N VAL A 215 18.12 -2.99 0.85
CA VAL A 215 17.22 -1.83 0.97
C VAL A 215 16.35 -1.95 2.22
N ALA A 216 16.33 -0.87 3.03
CA ALA A 216 15.46 -0.75 4.19
C ALA A 216 14.18 0.02 3.87
N GLU A 217 14.28 1.11 3.12
CA GLU A 217 13.18 1.98 2.70
C GLU A 217 13.48 2.57 1.32
N ALA A 218 12.43 2.88 0.57
CA ALA A 218 12.53 3.61 -0.69
C ALA A 218 11.39 4.62 -0.81
N ALA A 219 11.67 5.76 -1.47
CA ALA A 219 10.69 6.72 -1.90
C ALA A 219 10.98 7.10 -3.35
N VAL A 220 9.96 7.18 -4.18
CA VAL A 220 10.08 7.45 -5.61
C VAL A 220 9.26 8.67 -5.99
N VAL A 221 9.87 9.55 -6.77
CA VAL A 221 9.22 10.73 -7.36
C VAL A 221 9.58 10.85 -8.83
N GLY A 222 8.70 11.47 -9.60
CA GLY A 222 9.03 11.93 -10.95
C GLY A 222 9.89 13.19 -10.92
N ARG A 223 10.77 13.32 -11.88
CA ARG A 223 11.44 14.57 -12.20
C ARG A 223 11.31 14.86 -13.69
N PRO A 224 11.20 16.13 -14.09
CA PRO A 224 11.23 16.50 -15.51
C PRO A 224 12.50 15.98 -16.19
N ASP A 225 12.36 15.46 -17.39
CA ASP A 225 13.46 14.96 -18.22
C ASP A 225 13.19 15.28 -19.69
N ASP A 226 14.16 15.89 -20.35
CA ASP A 226 14.01 16.42 -21.72
C ASP A 226 13.86 15.32 -22.79
N VAL A 227 14.26 14.08 -22.48
CA VAL A 227 14.21 12.96 -23.42
C VAL A 227 12.99 12.08 -23.19
N THR A 228 12.69 11.79 -21.95
CA THR A 228 11.63 10.83 -21.56
C THR A 228 10.35 11.50 -21.09
N GLY A 229 10.32 12.83 -21.02
CA GLY A 229 9.25 13.64 -20.41
C GLY A 229 9.36 13.65 -18.89
N GLU A 230 9.36 12.48 -18.28
CA GLU A 230 9.69 12.28 -16.87
C GLU A 230 10.75 11.20 -16.71
N ALA A 231 11.57 11.34 -15.68
CA ALA A 231 12.50 10.31 -15.24
C ALA A 231 12.23 9.91 -13.78
N ILE A 232 12.46 8.66 -13.49
CA ILE A 232 12.33 8.09 -12.15
C ILE A 232 13.47 8.62 -11.27
N CYS A 233 13.14 9.19 -10.12
CA CYS A 233 14.09 9.58 -9.08
C CYS A 233 13.77 8.78 -7.80
N ALA A 234 14.62 7.83 -7.45
CA ALA A 234 14.47 7.01 -6.26
C ALA A 234 15.43 7.45 -5.15
N PHE A 235 14.89 7.65 -3.96
CA PHE A 235 15.64 7.83 -2.72
C PHE A 235 15.61 6.53 -1.95
N VAL A 236 16.78 5.99 -1.61
CA VAL A 236 16.89 4.66 -0.99
C VAL A 236 17.65 4.76 0.33
N VAL A 237 17.06 4.23 1.37
CA VAL A 237 17.73 3.99 2.66
C VAL A 237 18.27 2.56 2.65
N LEU A 238 19.59 2.45 2.79
CA LEU A 238 20.25 1.16 2.84
C LEU A 238 20.25 0.59 4.27
N LYS A 239 20.28 -0.73 4.40
CA LYS A 239 20.46 -1.45 5.69
C LYS A 239 21.90 -1.36 6.26
N ARG A 240 22.78 -0.69 5.56
CA ARG A 240 24.17 -0.44 5.91
C ARG A 240 24.53 1.04 5.84
N SER A 241 25.72 1.41 6.25
CA SER A 241 26.22 2.78 6.17
C SER A 241 26.20 3.30 4.73
N ARG A 242 25.96 4.61 4.57
CA ARG A 242 25.87 5.27 3.26
C ARG A 242 27.17 5.08 2.48
N PRO A 243 27.13 4.47 1.30
CA PRO A 243 28.29 4.31 0.44
C PRO A 243 28.69 5.66 -0.18
N THR A 244 29.95 5.77 -0.59
CA THR A 244 30.49 6.94 -1.30
C THR A 244 31.29 6.54 -2.53
N GLY A 245 31.56 7.48 -3.42
CA GLY A 245 32.43 7.27 -4.57
C GLY A 245 31.93 6.17 -5.52
N GLU A 246 32.83 5.25 -5.87
CA GLU A 246 32.54 4.19 -6.86
C GLU A 246 31.56 3.13 -6.30
N GLU A 247 31.63 2.83 -5.00
CA GLU A 247 30.69 1.91 -4.35
C GLU A 247 29.24 2.40 -4.47
N ALA A 248 29.01 3.71 -4.30
CA ALA A 248 27.68 4.29 -4.46
C ALA A 248 27.13 4.12 -5.88
N LYS A 249 27.99 4.25 -6.90
CA LYS A 249 27.61 4.03 -8.30
C LYS A 249 27.28 2.57 -8.58
N GLN A 250 28.05 1.65 -8.04
CA GLN A 250 27.81 0.21 -8.20
C GLN A 250 26.46 -0.19 -7.62
N ILE A 251 26.16 0.27 -6.40
CA ILE A 251 24.86 0.01 -5.76
C ILE A 251 23.72 0.64 -6.54
N ALA A 252 23.86 1.87 -7.01
CA ALA A 252 22.85 2.51 -7.85
C ALA A 252 22.56 1.74 -9.13
N ASN A 253 23.59 1.18 -9.78
CA ASN A 253 23.43 0.34 -10.96
C ASN A 253 22.79 -1.02 -10.62
N GLU A 254 23.19 -1.62 -9.50
CA GLU A 254 22.59 -2.87 -9.02
C GLU A 254 21.09 -2.69 -8.79
N LEU A 255 20.67 -1.62 -8.12
CA LEU A 255 19.26 -1.32 -7.84
C LEU A 255 18.48 -1.01 -9.13
N ARG A 256 19.06 -0.29 -10.08
CA ARG A 256 18.43 -0.08 -11.40
C ARG A 256 18.18 -1.39 -12.15
N ASN A 257 19.18 -2.24 -12.20
CA ASN A 257 19.06 -3.56 -12.86
C ASN A 257 18.04 -4.46 -12.14
N TRP A 258 18.00 -4.39 -10.83
CA TRP A 258 17.01 -5.12 -10.04
C TRP A 258 15.58 -4.65 -10.37
N VAL A 259 15.31 -3.34 -10.33
CA VAL A 259 14.00 -2.78 -10.67
C VAL A 259 13.61 -3.13 -12.12
N ALA A 260 14.52 -3.00 -13.07
CA ALA A 260 14.28 -3.36 -14.46
C ALA A 260 13.95 -4.84 -14.65
N LYS A 261 14.50 -5.73 -13.82
CA LYS A 261 14.18 -7.16 -13.85
C LYS A 261 12.80 -7.47 -13.26
N GLU A 262 12.42 -6.77 -12.20
CA GLU A 262 11.17 -7.04 -11.46
C GLU A 262 9.93 -6.39 -12.13
N ILE A 263 10.12 -5.24 -12.76
CA ILE A 263 8.99 -4.45 -13.33
C ILE A 263 9.02 -4.46 -14.87
N GLY A 264 10.18 -4.51 -15.50
CA GLY A 264 10.35 -4.46 -16.95
C GLY A 264 11.17 -3.26 -17.42
#